data_4eb73bb598f98465041f0c15c132df7b
#
_entry.id   4eb73bb598f98465041f0c15c132df7b
#
_cell.length_a   1.000
_cell.length_b   1.000
_cell.length_c   1.000
_cell.angle_alpha   90.00
_cell.angle_beta   90.00
_cell.angle_gamma   90.00
#
_symmetry.space_group_name_H-M   'P 1'
#
loop_
_entity.id
_entity.type
_entity.pdbx_description
1 polymer ?
#
loop_
_entity_poly.entity_id
_entity_poly.type
_entity_poly.pdbx_seq_one_letter_code
_entity_poly.pdbx_strand_id
1 'polypeptide(L)'
;MLTVLAFIVTIVVIVAFHEWGHFLAMRAFGIRVLTFSVGFGPRIARFTDKKGTDWVISAIPLGGFVKPLDRRDSEMPPDANMDEEFSGKPAWQRVITYAAGPVFNFILAFIIYWLLMMSCLLYTSPSPRDS
;
A
#
# COMPACT_ATOMS: atom_id res chain seq x y z
N MET A 1 8.31 19.97 16.09
CA MET A 1 8.49 18.52 16.30
C MET A 1 7.22 17.74 16.03
N LEU A 2 6.13 18.09 16.65
CA LEU A 2 4.84 17.42 16.47
C LEU A 2 4.35 17.51 15.00
N THR A 3 4.52 18.66 14.35
CA THR A 3 4.13 18.84 12.95
C THR A 3 4.92 17.93 12.02
N VAL A 4 6.23 17.81 12.25
CA VAL A 4 7.09 16.93 11.44
C VAL A 4 6.69 15.47 11.65
N LEU A 5 6.45 15.08 12.89
CA LEU A 5 6.02 13.71 13.20
C LEU A 5 4.68 13.40 12.54
N ALA A 6 3.72 14.32 12.63
CA ALA A 6 2.41 14.13 11.99
C ALA A 6 2.53 14.02 10.47
N PHE A 7 3.41 14.81 9.85
CA PHE A 7 3.67 14.76 8.42
C PHE A 7 4.23 13.40 8.00
N ILE A 8 5.23 12.90 8.75
CA ILE A 8 5.84 11.60 8.47
C ILE A 8 4.80 10.48 8.62
N VAL A 9 4.04 10.48 9.70
CA VAL A 9 3.00 9.46 9.92
C VAL A 9 1.97 9.48 8.81
N THR A 10 1.56 10.67 8.37
CA THR A 10 0.58 10.81 7.29
C THR A 10 1.12 10.22 5.98
N ILE A 11 2.36 10.53 5.63
CA ILE A 11 2.99 9.98 4.42
C ILE A 11 3.07 8.46 4.50
N VAL A 12 3.52 7.92 5.64
CA VAL A 12 3.64 6.47 5.82
C VAL A 12 2.28 5.78 5.64
N VAL A 13 1.24 6.33 6.24
CA VAL A 13 -0.11 5.75 6.12
C VAL A 13 -0.60 5.78 4.68
N ILE A 14 -0.45 6.92 4.00
CA ILE A 14 -0.91 7.06 2.61
C ILE A 14 -0.14 6.10 1.70
N VAL A 15 1.18 6.05 1.83
CA VAL A 15 2.02 5.17 1.00
C VAL A 15 1.70 3.71 1.27
N ALA A 16 1.57 3.32 2.53
CA ALA A 16 1.26 1.94 2.88
C ALA A 16 -0.09 1.50 2.30
N PHE A 17 -1.10 2.36 2.37
CA PHE A 17 -2.42 2.06 1.81
C PHE A 17 -2.38 1.96 0.29
N HIS A 18 -1.66 2.86 -0.36
CA HIS A 18 -1.45 2.86 -1.81
C HIS A 18 -0.79 1.56 -2.26
N GLU A 19 0.31 1.20 -1.62
CA GLU A 19 1.04 -0.02 -1.96
C GLU A 19 0.23 -1.27 -1.62
N TRP A 20 -0.56 -1.24 -0.56
CA TRP A 20 -1.43 -2.35 -0.21
C TRP A 20 -2.51 -2.57 -1.26
N GLY A 21 -3.00 -1.51 -1.88
CA GLY A 21 -3.92 -1.62 -3.00
C GLY A 21 -3.32 -2.44 -4.14
N HIS A 22 -2.11 -2.10 -4.56
CA HIS A 22 -1.38 -2.86 -5.58
C HIS A 22 -1.18 -4.32 -5.15
N PHE A 23 -0.79 -4.52 -3.90
CA PHE A 23 -0.55 -5.84 -3.32
C PHE A 23 -1.80 -6.72 -3.36
N LEU A 24 -2.94 -6.20 -2.92
CA LEU A 24 -4.19 -6.96 -2.92
C LEU A 24 -4.63 -7.31 -4.33
N ALA A 25 -4.50 -6.37 -5.29
CA ALA A 25 -4.84 -6.63 -6.68
C ALA A 25 -3.95 -7.73 -7.25
N MET A 26 -2.66 -7.68 -6.98
CA MET A 26 -1.72 -8.70 -7.44
C MET A 26 -2.09 -10.07 -6.89
N ARG A 27 -2.39 -10.17 -5.61
CA ARG A 27 -2.79 -11.44 -5.01
C ARG A 27 -4.12 -11.95 -5.56
N ALA A 28 -5.06 -11.05 -5.82
CA ALA A 28 -6.37 -11.42 -6.38
C ALA A 28 -6.23 -12.03 -7.77
N PHE A 29 -5.25 -11.58 -8.55
CA PHE A 29 -5.01 -12.09 -9.90
C PHE A 29 -3.99 -13.23 -9.95
N GLY A 30 -3.52 -13.71 -8.79
CA GLY A 30 -2.56 -14.78 -8.74
C GLY A 30 -1.14 -14.37 -9.10
N ILE A 31 -0.80 -13.10 -9.00
CA ILE A 31 0.55 -12.59 -9.22
C ILE A 31 1.32 -12.74 -7.90
N ARG A 32 2.50 -13.37 -7.98
CA ARG A 32 3.35 -13.49 -6.79
C ARG A 32 4.00 -12.16 -6.49
N VAL A 33 3.86 -11.70 -5.24
CA VAL A 33 4.52 -10.49 -4.78
C VAL A 33 5.81 -10.90 -4.06
N LEU A 34 6.93 -10.40 -4.55
CA LEU A 34 8.24 -10.72 -3.96
C LEU A 34 8.55 -9.87 -2.74
N THR A 35 8.23 -8.59 -2.80
CA THR A 35 8.57 -7.65 -1.73
C THR A 35 7.46 -6.63 -1.54
N PHE A 36 7.11 -6.38 -0.28
CA PHE A 36 6.28 -5.25 0.12
C PHE A 36 7.11 -4.41 1.07
N SER A 37 7.52 -3.23 0.62
CA SER A 37 8.39 -2.36 1.40
C SER A 37 7.70 -1.06 1.77
N VAL A 38 7.80 -0.67 3.04
CA VAL A 38 7.44 0.67 3.51
C VAL A 38 8.73 1.39 3.83
N GLY A 39 8.99 2.48 3.12
CA GLY A 39 10.21 3.25 3.25
C GLY A 39 11.29 2.82 2.27
N PHE A 40 12.37 3.57 2.27
CA PHE A 40 13.54 3.34 1.42
C PHE A 40 14.81 3.25 2.27
N GLY A 41 15.90 2.82 1.64
CA GLY A 41 17.21 2.76 2.27
C GLY A 41 17.41 1.50 3.09
N PRO A 42 18.25 1.57 4.14
CA PRO A 42 18.56 0.38 4.93
C PRO A 42 17.33 -0.26 5.56
N ARG A 43 17.28 -1.58 5.51
CA ARG A 43 16.16 -2.34 6.07
C ARG A 43 16.29 -2.41 7.60
N ILE A 44 15.25 -1.97 8.30
CA ILE A 44 15.22 -2.05 9.77
C ILE A 44 14.64 -3.39 10.21
N ALA A 45 13.52 -3.80 9.59
CA ALA A 45 12.84 -5.03 9.93
C ALA A 45 12.43 -5.76 8.66
N ARG A 46 12.43 -7.08 8.74
CA ARG A 46 12.09 -7.94 7.61
C ARG A 46 11.33 -9.16 8.10
N PHE A 47 10.30 -9.53 7.35
CA PHE A 47 9.50 -10.71 7.63
C PHE A 47 9.08 -11.33 6.30
N THR A 48 9.23 -12.64 6.17
CA THR A 48 8.80 -13.37 4.98
C THR A 48 7.58 -14.21 5.31
N ASP A 49 6.50 -14.01 4.57
CA ASP A 49 5.27 -14.76 4.81
C ASP A 49 5.29 -16.11 4.10
N LYS A 50 4.22 -16.89 4.31
CA LYS A 50 4.11 -18.25 3.75
C LYS A 50 4.00 -18.26 2.23
N LYS A 51 3.62 -17.16 1.62
CA LYS A 51 3.49 -17.02 0.16
C LYS A 51 4.75 -16.52 -0.50
N GLY A 52 5.82 -16.34 0.26
CA GLY A 52 7.09 -15.90 -0.27
C GLY A 52 7.23 -14.40 -0.44
N THR A 53 6.36 -13.61 0.17
CA THR A 53 6.46 -12.16 0.15
C THR A 53 7.31 -11.67 1.30
N ASP A 54 8.35 -10.88 1.00
CA ASP A 54 9.16 -10.21 2.00
C ASP A 54 8.48 -8.91 2.43
N TRP A 55 8.07 -8.83 3.68
CA TRP A 55 7.55 -7.61 4.28
C TRP A 55 8.71 -6.86 4.92
N VAL A 56 8.97 -5.65 4.44
CA VAL A 56 10.16 -4.88 4.85
C VAL A 56 9.74 -3.52 5.35
N ILE A 57 10.36 -3.10 6.46
CA ILE A 57 10.28 -1.72 6.93
C ILE A 57 11.68 -1.14 6.83
N SER A 58 11.82 -0.03 6.12
CA SER A 58 13.09 0.62 5.88
C SER A 58 13.22 1.92 6.67
N ALA A 59 14.44 2.45 6.76
CA ALA A 59 14.75 3.56 7.65
C ALA A 59 14.14 4.89 7.23
N ILE A 60 13.99 5.12 5.92
CA ILE A 60 13.51 6.41 5.39
C ILE A 60 12.03 6.29 5.07
N PRO A 61 11.12 6.85 5.89
CA PRO A 61 9.67 6.64 5.72
C PRO A 61 9.03 7.60 4.72
N LEU A 62 9.67 7.83 3.58
CA LEU A 62 9.20 8.79 2.58
C LEU A 62 8.66 8.12 1.32
N GLY A 63 8.35 6.85 1.38
CA GLY A 63 7.83 6.15 0.23
C GLY A 63 7.72 4.68 0.50
N GLY A 64 7.67 3.89 -0.56
CA GLY A 64 7.59 2.45 -0.48
C GLY A 64 7.44 1.86 -1.85
N PHE A 65 7.36 0.54 -1.91
CA PHE A 65 7.14 -0.13 -3.18
C PHE A 65 6.61 -1.54 -2.95
N VAL A 66 5.96 -2.07 -4.00
CA VAL A 66 5.57 -3.48 -4.09
C VAL A 66 6.22 -4.03 -5.35
N LYS A 67 6.97 -5.11 -5.20
CA LYS A 67 7.71 -5.72 -6.30
C LYS A 67 7.05 -7.05 -6.66
N PRO A 68 6.40 -7.14 -7.83
CA PRO A 68 5.84 -8.41 -8.29
C PRO A 68 6.91 -9.30 -8.92
N LEU A 69 6.60 -10.58 -9.04
CA LEU A 69 7.41 -11.50 -9.82
C LEU A 69 7.31 -11.13 -11.31
N ASP A 70 8.44 -10.88 -11.94
CA ASP A 70 8.49 -10.45 -13.35
C ASP A 70 9.77 -10.98 -13.99
N ARG A 71 9.65 -11.60 -15.15
CA ARG A 71 10.81 -12.15 -15.89
C ARG A 71 11.79 -11.07 -16.34
N ARG A 72 11.34 -9.83 -16.43
CA ARG A 72 12.20 -8.70 -16.79
C ARG A 72 13.14 -8.31 -15.66
N ASP A 73 12.89 -8.84 -14.46
CA ASP A 73 13.70 -8.58 -13.31
C ASP A 73 14.85 -9.59 -13.27
N SER A 74 16.07 -9.10 -13.06
CA SER A 74 17.24 -9.96 -13.00
C SER A 74 17.31 -10.82 -11.72
N GLU A 75 16.51 -10.51 -10.71
CA GLU A 75 16.54 -11.19 -9.42
C GLU A 75 15.39 -12.17 -9.26
N MET A 76 15.26 -13.10 -10.22
CA MET A 76 14.25 -14.13 -10.12
C MET A 76 14.58 -15.13 -9.02
N PRO A 77 13.63 -15.45 -8.11
CA PRO A 77 13.86 -16.51 -7.14
C PRO A 77 13.96 -17.89 -7.82
N PRO A 78 14.71 -18.83 -7.24
CA PRO A 78 14.86 -20.16 -7.86
C PRO A 78 13.55 -20.96 -7.95
N ASP A 79 12.57 -20.62 -7.09
CA ASP A 79 11.28 -21.29 -7.07
C ASP A 79 10.21 -20.51 -7.85
N ALA A 80 10.62 -19.62 -8.75
CA ALA A 80 9.68 -18.78 -9.51
C ALA A 80 8.78 -19.62 -10.40
N ASN A 81 7.48 -19.36 -10.32
CA ASN A 81 6.48 -19.94 -11.19
C ASN A 81 6.02 -18.87 -12.19
N MET A 82 6.27 -19.12 -13.47
CA MET A 82 5.95 -18.15 -14.51
C MET A 82 4.46 -17.87 -14.65
N ASP A 83 3.59 -18.75 -14.17
CA ASP A 83 2.14 -18.50 -14.15
C ASP A 83 1.76 -17.39 -13.17
N GLU A 84 2.62 -17.09 -12.23
CA GLU A 84 2.42 -16.05 -11.22
C GLU A 84 3.12 -14.74 -11.59
N GLU A 85 3.63 -14.65 -12.81
CA GLU A 85 4.39 -13.49 -13.28
C GLU A 85 3.48 -12.34 -13.69
N PHE A 86 3.87 -11.12 -13.32
CA PHE A 86 3.09 -9.91 -13.65
C PHE A 86 2.99 -9.69 -15.16
N SER A 87 4.12 -9.79 -15.87
CA SER A 87 4.15 -9.56 -17.32
C SER A 87 3.35 -10.58 -18.12
N GLY A 88 3.15 -11.78 -17.56
CA GLY A 88 2.39 -12.85 -18.21
C GLY A 88 0.88 -12.70 -18.08
N LYS A 89 0.41 -11.73 -17.28
CA LYS A 89 -1.02 -11.54 -17.08
C LYS A 89 -1.63 -10.71 -18.21
N PRO A 90 -2.96 -10.87 -18.47
CA PRO A 90 -3.64 -10.03 -19.47
C PRO A 90 -3.53 -8.55 -19.16
N ALA A 91 -3.58 -7.72 -20.18
CA ALA A 91 -3.44 -6.27 -20.02
C ALA A 91 -4.45 -5.66 -19.06
N TRP A 92 -5.70 -6.16 -19.06
CA TRP A 92 -6.74 -5.63 -18.18
C TRP A 92 -6.43 -5.87 -16.71
N GLN A 93 -5.81 -7.02 -16.38
CA GLN A 93 -5.40 -7.29 -15.00
C GLN A 93 -4.25 -6.39 -14.57
N ARG A 94 -3.30 -6.13 -15.47
CA ARG A 94 -2.20 -5.22 -15.19
C ARG A 94 -2.69 -3.79 -14.97
N VAL A 95 -3.65 -3.35 -15.78
CA VAL A 95 -4.25 -2.02 -15.65
C VAL A 95 -4.98 -1.89 -14.31
N ILE A 96 -5.77 -2.90 -13.92
CA ILE A 96 -6.46 -2.88 -12.62
C ILE A 96 -5.45 -2.86 -11.48
N THR A 97 -4.35 -3.59 -11.59
CA THR A 97 -3.29 -3.59 -10.58
C THR A 97 -2.68 -2.19 -10.42
N TYR A 98 -2.39 -1.51 -11.53
CA TYR A 98 -1.89 -0.14 -11.46
C TYR A 98 -2.90 0.83 -10.86
N ALA A 99 -4.17 0.67 -11.21
CA ALA A 99 -5.22 1.54 -10.71
C ALA A 99 -5.56 1.30 -9.24
N ALA A 100 -5.29 0.11 -8.72
CA ALA A 100 -5.65 -0.27 -7.35
C ALA A 100 -4.98 0.60 -6.29
N GLY A 101 -3.75 1.06 -6.54
CA GLY A 101 -3.04 1.96 -5.62
C GLY A 101 -3.80 3.27 -5.42
N PRO A 102 -4.01 4.06 -6.48
CA PRO A 102 -4.80 5.28 -6.39
C PRO A 102 -6.21 5.05 -5.87
N VAL A 103 -6.88 3.98 -6.28
CA VAL A 103 -8.22 3.64 -5.80
C VAL A 103 -8.22 3.47 -4.28
N PHE A 104 -7.22 2.77 -3.74
CA PHE A 104 -7.11 2.60 -2.29
C PHE A 104 -6.86 3.91 -1.57
N ASN A 105 -6.12 4.85 -2.19
CA ASN A 105 -5.95 6.18 -1.64
C ASN A 105 -7.27 6.95 -1.59
N PHE A 106 -8.10 6.84 -2.62
CA PHE A 106 -9.44 7.43 -2.60
C PHE A 106 -10.32 6.79 -1.54
N ILE A 107 -10.25 5.48 -1.37
CA ILE A 107 -10.98 4.77 -0.32
C ILE A 107 -10.53 5.27 1.05
N LEU A 108 -9.22 5.40 1.26
CA LEU A 108 -8.66 5.91 2.51
C LEU A 108 -9.15 7.33 2.78
N ALA A 109 -9.11 8.20 1.77
CA ALA A 109 -9.58 9.57 1.90
C ALA A 109 -11.06 9.61 2.27
N PHE A 110 -11.87 8.77 1.64
CA PHE A 110 -13.29 8.66 1.93
C PHE A 110 -13.51 8.23 3.39
N ILE A 111 -12.79 7.22 3.84
CA ILE A 111 -12.91 6.71 5.21
C ILE A 111 -12.52 7.79 6.23
N ILE A 112 -11.39 8.47 5.99
CA ILE A 112 -10.93 9.53 6.88
C ILE A 112 -11.94 10.67 6.93
N TYR A 113 -12.43 11.09 5.78
CA TYR A 113 -13.42 12.17 5.68
C TYR A 113 -14.70 11.79 6.41
N TRP A 114 -15.17 10.56 6.20
CA TRP A 114 -16.37 10.06 6.87
C TRP A 114 -16.19 10.03 8.38
N LEU A 115 -15.03 9.55 8.86
CA LEU A 115 -14.73 9.52 10.29
C LEU A 115 -14.68 10.92 10.88
N LEU A 116 -14.08 11.87 10.16
CA LEU A 116 -14.05 13.27 10.60
C LEU A 116 -15.46 13.87 10.68
N MET A 117 -16.30 13.60 9.68
CA MET A 117 -17.69 14.06 9.69
C MET A 117 -18.46 13.49 10.87
N MET A 118 -18.29 12.19 11.13
CA MET A 118 -18.94 11.55 12.26
C MET A 118 -18.46 12.11 13.59
N SER A 119 -17.15 12.37 13.70
CA SER A 119 -16.58 12.98 14.91
C SER A 119 -17.13 14.39 15.12
N CYS A 120 -17.25 15.17 14.08
CA CYS A 120 -17.85 16.50 14.16
C CYS A 120 -19.31 16.46 14.59
N LEU A 121 -20.07 15.50 14.10
CA LEU A 121 -21.46 15.33 14.52
C LEU A 121 -21.59 14.91 15.99
N LEU A 122 -20.65 14.12 16.50
CA LEU A 122 -20.65 13.68 17.88
C LEU A 122 -20.16 14.77 18.84
N TYR A 123 -19.17 15.57 18.42
CA TYR A 123 -18.59 16.60 19.27
C TYR A 123 -19.27 17.95 19.16
N THR A 124 -19.77 18.29 17.98
CA THR A 124 -20.59 19.48 17.80
C THR A 124 -22.05 19.10 17.89
N SER A 125 -22.49 18.73 19.10
CA SER A 125 -23.90 18.68 19.29
C SER A 125 -24.44 20.09 19.05
N PRO A 126 -25.49 20.25 18.25
CA PRO A 126 -25.96 21.57 17.84
C PRO A 126 -26.42 22.36 19.04
N SER A 127 -25.58 23.27 19.48
CA SER A 127 -26.06 24.30 20.40
C SER A 127 -26.80 25.32 19.56
N PRO A 128 -27.77 26.05 20.14
CA PRO A 128 -28.47 27.11 19.42
C PRO A 128 -27.55 28.18 18.82
N ARG A 129 -26.31 28.27 19.29
CA ARG A 129 -25.33 29.20 18.77
C ARG A 129 -24.71 28.75 17.48
N ASP A 130 -24.62 27.44 17.28
CA ASP A 130 -23.90 26.86 16.16
C ASP A 130 -24.81 26.54 14.98
N SER A 131 -26.07 26.70 15.16
CA SER A 131 -27.06 26.50 14.13
C SER A 131 -27.26 27.72 13.24
#